data_b05e8cdc86a0ec1e930b85960869c867
#
_entry.id   b05e8cdc86a0ec1e930b85960869c867
#
_cell.length_a   1.000
_cell.length_b   1.000
_cell.length_c   1.000
_cell.angle_alpha   90.00
_cell.angle_beta   90.00
_cell.angle_gamma   90.00
#
_symmetry.space_group_name_H-M   'P 1'
#
loop_
_entity.id
_entity.type
_entity.pdbx_description
1 polymer ?
#
loop_
_entity_poly.entity_id
_entity_poly.type
_entity_poly.pdbx_seq_one_letter_code
_entity_poly.pdbx_strand_id
1 'polypeptide(L)'
;MKRVVVTGLGVVSCLGNNQEEVYQSLLNTKSGITFSEEYKEHNLRSHVHGKPNIKLEDYIDRKVIRFMGAGSAYNYIAMSEAVKDSGLEEKDVSNILTGMVMGSGGPSIENVILASDKTREKNPKKMGPFIVPRTMASTASATLAVPFKIKGTNYTISSACATSGHCIGNAMELIQLGKQKIIFSGGSDEVHFAMTAMFDAMTALSSKYNNCLLYTSDAADEKRC
;
A
#
# COMPACT_ATOMS: atom_id res chain seq x y z
N MET A 1 -7.21 17.20 25.76
CA MET A 1 -7.31 16.66 24.39
C MET A 1 -8.25 15.48 24.39
N LYS A 2 -9.03 15.27 23.31
CA LYS A 2 -9.85 14.06 23.15
C LYS A 2 -8.94 12.83 23.04
N ARG A 3 -9.31 11.75 23.70
CA ARG A 3 -8.64 10.45 23.53
C ARG A 3 -9.00 9.89 22.15
N VAL A 4 -8.02 9.46 21.40
CA VAL A 4 -8.19 8.78 20.11
C VAL A 4 -7.77 7.33 20.27
N VAL A 5 -8.51 6.41 19.69
CA VAL A 5 -8.28 4.97 19.76
C VAL A 5 -8.39 4.34 18.38
N VAL A 6 -7.68 3.25 18.16
CA VAL A 6 -7.85 2.40 16.99
C VAL A 6 -9.02 1.47 17.23
N THR A 7 -9.97 1.42 16.32
CA THR A 7 -11.20 0.63 16.42
C THR A 7 -11.32 -0.45 15.37
N GLY A 8 -10.48 -0.44 14.36
CA GLY A 8 -10.42 -1.46 13.34
C GLY A 8 -9.10 -1.43 12.61
N LEU A 9 -8.65 -2.60 12.19
CA LEU A 9 -7.42 -2.83 11.44
C LEU A 9 -7.73 -3.55 10.14
N GLY A 10 -6.86 -3.36 9.15
CA GLY A 10 -6.85 -4.14 7.94
C GLY A 10 -5.47 -4.16 7.35
N VAL A 11 -5.07 -5.29 6.78
CA VAL A 11 -3.73 -5.51 6.29
C VAL A 11 -3.68 -6.38 5.03
N VAL A 12 -2.80 -6.02 4.11
CA VAL A 12 -2.37 -6.87 2.99
C VAL A 12 -0.85 -6.84 2.96
N SER A 13 -0.22 -7.99 3.06
CA SER A 13 1.23 -8.11 3.06
C SER A 13 1.71 -9.42 2.46
N CYS A 14 3.01 -9.60 2.36
CA CYS A 14 3.59 -10.90 1.98
C CYS A 14 3.37 -12.01 3.04
N LEU A 15 2.95 -11.66 4.25
CA LEU A 15 2.62 -12.61 5.31
C LEU A 15 1.17 -13.10 5.27
N GLY A 16 0.29 -12.35 4.61
CA GLY A 16 -1.13 -12.69 4.48
C GLY A 16 -1.95 -11.52 3.92
N ASN A 17 -3.16 -11.82 3.52
CA ASN A 17 -4.08 -10.89 2.87
C ASN A 17 -5.17 -10.35 3.83
N ASN A 18 -5.08 -10.68 5.10
CA ASN A 18 -5.93 -10.23 6.19
C ASN A 18 -5.20 -10.41 7.54
N GLN A 19 -5.80 -9.87 8.62
CA GLN A 19 -5.23 -9.91 9.97
C GLN A 19 -4.94 -11.34 10.45
N GLU A 20 -5.88 -12.26 10.24
CA GLU A 20 -5.74 -13.66 10.71
C GLU A 20 -4.58 -14.36 10.01
N GLU A 21 -4.46 -14.25 8.69
CA GLU A 21 -3.35 -14.85 7.94
C GLU A 21 -2.00 -14.27 8.37
N VAL A 22 -1.91 -12.96 8.58
CA VAL A 22 -0.69 -12.30 9.07
C VAL A 22 -0.37 -12.79 10.48
N TYR A 23 -1.34 -12.82 11.37
CA TYR A 23 -1.18 -13.30 12.74
C TYR A 23 -0.68 -14.75 12.78
N GLN A 24 -1.29 -15.64 12.00
CA GLN A 24 -0.85 -17.04 11.91
C GLN A 24 0.55 -17.18 11.31
N SER A 25 0.90 -16.36 10.33
CA SER A 25 2.25 -16.37 9.77
C SER A 25 3.29 -15.92 10.80
N LEU A 26 2.99 -14.92 11.63
CA LEU A 26 3.85 -14.46 12.72
C LEU A 26 4.00 -15.54 13.80
N LEU A 27 2.89 -16.14 14.26
CA LEU A 27 2.91 -17.22 15.27
C LEU A 27 3.75 -18.41 14.83
N ASN A 28 3.65 -18.77 13.56
CA ASN A 28 4.35 -19.93 13.00
C ASN A 28 5.73 -19.58 12.43
N THR A 29 6.22 -18.37 12.66
CA THR A 29 7.52 -17.88 12.16
C THR A 29 7.66 -18.08 10.64
N LYS A 30 6.55 -17.92 9.90
CA LYS A 30 6.51 -18.11 8.45
C LYS A 30 7.05 -16.86 7.75
N SER A 31 8.06 -17.02 6.93
CA SER A 31 8.56 -15.96 6.08
C SER A 31 7.61 -15.71 4.90
N GLY A 32 7.36 -14.43 4.60
CA GLY A 32 6.67 -14.00 3.38
C GLY A 32 7.63 -13.64 2.25
N ILE A 33 8.93 -13.78 2.47
CA ILE A 33 9.96 -13.49 1.47
C ILE A 33 10.04 -14.61 0.46
N THR A 34 10.06 -14.25 -0.83
CA THR A 34 10.16 -15.20 -1.94
C THR A 34 11.26 -14.79 -2.91
N PHE A 35 11.79 -15.75 -3.64
CA PHE A 35 12.74 -15.49 -4.71
C PHE A 35 12.02 -14.89 -5.93
N SER A 36 12.68 -13.95 -6.60
CA SER A 36 12.19 -13.29 -7.81
C SER A 36 13.11 -13.56 -8.98
N GLU A 37 12.68 -14.41 -9.92
CA GLU A 37 13.40 -14.61 -11.18
C GLU A 37 13.51 -13.30 -11.97
N GLU A 38 12.45 -12.48 -11.96
CA GLU A 38 12.44 -11.17 -12.63
C GLU A 38 13.59 -10.27 -12.14
N TYR A 39 13.86 -10.24 -10.82
CA TYR A 39 14.96 -9.44 -10.28
C TYR A 39 16.33 -9.96 -10.72
N LYS A 40 16.47 -11.27 -10.80
CA LYS A 40 17.68 -11.92 -11.31
C LYS A 40 17.87 -11.63 -12.79
N GLU A 41 16.83 -11.72 -13.62
CA GLU A 41 16.86 -11.40 -15.05
C GLU A 41 17.25 -9.94 -15.30
N HIS A 42 16.81 -9.02 -14.45
CA HIS A 42 17.20 -7.61 -14.47
C HIS A 42 18.56 -7.33 -13.83
N ASN A 43 19.31 -8.38 -13.43
CA ASN A 43 20.64 -8.28 -12.84
C ASN A 43 20.71 -7.39 -11.59
N LEU A 44 19.63 -7.40 -10.76
CA LEU A 44 19.64 -6.80 -9.44
C LEU A 44 20.56 -7.65 -8.52
N ARG A 45 21.17 -7.02 -7.52
CA ARG A 45 21.96 -7.72 -6.50
C ARG A 45 21.10 -8.50 -5.52
N SER A 46 19.92 -7.97 -5.21
CA SER A 46 18.91 -8.64 -4.38
C SER A 46 17.91 -9.36 -5.28
N HIS A 47 17.77 -10.68 -5.07
CA HIS A 47 16.86 -11.53 -5.82
C HIS A 47 15.61 -11.92 -5.01
N VAL A 48 15.37 -11.28 -3.88
CA VAL A 48 14.24 -11.61 -2.99
C VAL A 48 13.31 -10.43 -2.81
N HIS A 49 12.02 -10.71 -2.60
CA HIS A 49 11.02 -9.70 -2.33
C HIS A 49 9.91 -10.21 -1.39
N GLY A 50 9.18 -9.28 -0.79
CA GLY A 50 7.98 -9.54 -0.01
C GLY A 50 6.72 -9.14 -0.78
N LYS A 51 6.42 -9.78 -1.91
CA LYS A 51 5.24 -9.50 -2.71
C LYS A 51 4.00 -10.19 -2.13
N PRO A 52 2.87 -9.49 -1.91
CA PRO A 52 1.62 -10.12 -1.51
C PRO A 52 1.17 -11.16 -2.54
N ASN A 53 0.77 -12.33 -2.07
CA ASN A 53 0.19 -13.38 -2.92
C ASN A 53 -1.32 -13.20 -2.96
N ILE A 54 -1.81 -12.31 -3.79
CA ILE A 54 -3.21 -11.93 -3.86
C ILE A 54 -3.64 -11.67 -5.30
N LYS A 55 -4.83 -12.13 -5.64
CA LYS A 55 -5.50 -11.79 -6.90
C LYS A 55 -6.55 -10.71 -6.61
N LEU A 56 -6.24 -9.49 -7.00
CA LEU A 56 -6.99 -8.29 -6.64
C LEU A 56 -8.44 -8.31 -7.13
N GLU A 57 -8.68 -8.95 -8.28
CA GLU A 57 -10.00 -9.09 -8.91
C GLU A 57 -10.96 -9.93 -8.08
N ASP A 58 -10.47 -10.76 -7.16
CA ASP A 58 -11.31 -11.56 -6.27
C ASP A 58 -11.91 -10.72 -5.13
N TYR A 59 -11.33 -9.55 -4.89
CA TYR A 59 -11.71 -8.64 -3.78
C TYR A 59 -12.35 -7.33 -4.24
N ILE A 60 -12.07 -6.90 -5.48
CA ILE A 60 -12.44 -5.56 -5.94
C ILE A 60 -13.21 -5.65 -7.25
N ASP A 61 -14.41 -5.04 -7.30
CA ASP A 61 -15.20 -4.96 -8.53
C ASP A 61 -14.40 -4.36 -9.68
N ARG A 62 -14.54 -4.94 -10.88
CA ARG A 62 -13.85 -4.52 -12.09
C ARG A 62 -14.06 -3.04 -12.44
N LYS A 63 -15.21 -2.45 -12.07
CA LYS A 63 -15.49 -1.04 -12.32
C LYS A 63 -14.71 -0.13 -11.35
N VAL A 64 -14.27 -0.64 -10.23
CA VAL A 64 -13.51 0.08 -9.21
C VAL A 64 -12.01 -0.08 -9.45
N ILE A 65 -11.52 -1.30 -9.59
CA ILE A 65 -10.09 -1.59 -9.72
C ILE A 65 -9.43 -0.94 -10.94
N ARG A 66 -10.17 -0.66 -12.00
CA ARG A 66 -9.66 -0.02 -13.22
C ARG A 66 -9.02 1.37 -12.99
N PHE A 67 -9.30 2.02 -11.86
CA PHE A 67 -8.72 3.31 -11.47
C PHE A 67 -7.50 3.17 -10.56
N MET A 68 -7.17 1.95 -10.11
CA MET A 68 -6.19 1.70 -9.07
C MET A 68 -4.89 1.13 -9.64
N GLY A 69 -3.75 1.56 -9.09
CA GLY A 69 -2.52 0.77 -9.10
C GLY A 69 -2.56 -0.27 -7.96
N ALA A 70 -1.60 -1.21 -7.93
CA ALA A 70 -1.59 -2.28 -6.95
C ALA A 70 -1.61 -1.77 -5.49
N GLY A 71 -0.82 -0.75 -5.16
CA GLY A 71 -0.81 -0.17 -3.82
C GLY A 71 -2.18 0.37 -3.39
N SER A 72 -2.87 1.11 -4.28
CA SER A 72 -4.22 1.59 -4.00
C SER A 72 -5.24 0.45 -3.83
N ALA A 73 -5.08 -0.63 -4.57
CA ALA A 73 -5.91 -1.82 -4.43
C ALA A 73 -5.67 -2.53 -3.09
N TYR A 74 -4.43 -2.60 -2.61
CA TYR A 74 -4.13 -3.10 -1.26
C TYR A 74 -4.79 -2.26 -0.18
N ASN A 75 -4.75 -0.94 -0.31
CA ASN A 75 -5.47 -0.04 0.61
C ASN A 75 -6.98 -0.27 0.60
N TYR A 76 -7.58 -0.54 -0.57
CA TYR A 76 -9.02 -0.85 -0.67
C TYR A 76 -9.37 -2.11 0.12
N ILE A 77 -8.60 -3.18 -0.03
CA ILE A 77 -8.82 -4.46 0.65
C ILE A 77 -8.64 -4.29 2.16
N ALA A 78 -7.54 -3.66 2.58
CA ALA A 78 -7.26 -3.38 3.98
C ALA A 78 -8.34 -2.47 4.62
N MET A 79 -8.80 -1.43 3.91
CA MET A 79 -9.88 -0.57 4.42
C MET A 79 -11.21 -1.34 4.54
N SER A 80 -11.52 -2.23 3.59
CA SER A 80 -12.71 -3.09 3.66
C SER A 80 -12.68 -3.99 4.90
N GLU A 81 -11.50 -4.55 5.21
CA GLU A 81 -11.30 -5.34 6.42
C GLU A 81 -11.44 -4.47 7.68
N ALA A 82 -10.81 -3.29 7.73
CA ALA A 82 -10.88 -2.38 8.86
C ALA A 82 -12.31 -1.90 9.15
N VAL A 83 -13.13 -1.66 8.12
CA VAL A 83 -14.57 -1.36 8.27
C VAL A 83 -15.29 -2.52 8.94
N LYS A 84 -15.05 -3.75 8.47
CA LYS A 84 -15.66 -4.95 9.04
C LYS A 84 -15.20 -5.20 10.49
N ASP A 85 -13.92 -5.06 10.76
CA ASP A 85 -13.32 -5.27 12.07
C ASP A 85 -13.84 -4.25 13.11
N SER A 86 -14.02 -2.99 12.70
CA SER A 86 -14.53 -1.92 13.56
C SER A 86 -16.04 -2.04 13.88
N GLY A 87 -16.78 -2.86 13.16
CA GLY A 87 -18.25 -2.96 13.27
C GLY A 87 -19.01 -1.72 12.80
N LEU A 88 -18.36 -0.83 12.03
CA LEU A 88 -19.02 0.37 11.48
C LEU A 88 -20.07 0.00 10.43
N GLU A 89 -21.22 0.65 10.51
CA GLU A 89 -22.26 0.55 9.48
C GLU A 89 -22.05 1.57 8.35
N GLU A 90 -22.72 1.37 7.21
CA GLU A 90 -22.61 2.29 6.06
C GLU A 90 -22.89 3.76 6.45
N LYS A 91 -23.86 4.00 7.35
CA LYS A 91 -24.19 5.36 7.84
C LYS A 91 -23.04 6.03 8.61
N ASP A 92 -22.17 5.23 9.26
CA ASP A 92 -21.02 5.73 10.01
C ASP A 92 -19.86 6.02 9.06
N VAL A 93 -19.64 5.16 8.07
CA VAL A 93 -18.64 5.34 7.03
C VAL A 93 -18.99 6.51 6.12
N SER A 94 -20.23 6.56 5.63
CA SER A 94 -20.73 7.63 4.74
C SER A 94 -21.28 8.82 5.53
N ASN A 95 -20.42 9.48 6.28
CA ASN A 95 -20.77 10.59 7.19
C ASN A 95 -19.82 11.77 6.98
N ILE A 96 -20.31 13.00 7.17
CA ILE A 96 -19.50 14.22 7.05
C ILE A 96 -18.42 14.32 8.13
N LEU A 97 -18.56 13.60 9.23
CA LEU A 97 -17.57 13.51 10.32
C LEU A 97 -16.68 12.25 10.20
N THR A 98 -16.79 11.52 9.10
CA THR A 98 -15.92 10.38 8.77
C THR A 98 -15.06 10.74 7.58
N GLY A 99 -13.77 10.85 7.84
CA GLY A 99 -12.75 11.22 6.85
C GLY A 99 -11.82 10.08 6.49
N MET A 100 -10.89 10.40 5.60
CA MET A 100 -9.82 9.50 5.17
C MET A 100 -8.52 10.28 4.94
N VAL A 101 -7.42 9.78 5.50
CA VAL A 101 -6.06 10.26 5.24
C VAL A 101 -5.22 9.05 4.88
N MET A 102 -5.04 8.83 3.60
CA MET A 102 -4.32 7.68 3.05
C MET A 102 -3.15 8.14 2.18
N GLY A 103 -2.05 7.40 2.19
CA GLY A 103 -0.89 7.79 1.44
C GLY A 103 -0.15 6.64 0.77
N SER A 104 0.86 7.04 0.01
CA SER A 104 1.88 6.16 -0.58
C SER A 104 3.18 6.92 -0.62
N GLY A 105 4.30 6.22 -0.52
CA GLY A 105 5.64 6.80 -0.62
C GLY A 105 5.92 7.44 -1.97
N GLY A 106 5.20 7.02 -3.01
CA GLY A 106 5.32 7.53 -4.37
C GLY A 106 4.17 7.13 -5.28
N PRO A 107 4.24 7.47 -6.56
CA PRO A 107 3.28 7.03 -7.57
C PRO A 107 3.42 5.54 -7.85
N SER A 108 2.42 4.95 -8.50
CA SER A 108 2.53 3.59 -9.03
C SER A 108 3.60 3.52 -10.12
N ILE A 109 4.72 2.90 -9.82
CA ILE A 109 5.85 2.77 -10.75
C ILE A 109 5.51 1.88 -11.94
N GLU A 110 4.76 0.80 -11.73
CA GLU A 110 4.25 -0.05 -12.81
C GLU A 110 3.51 0.77 -13.87
N ASN A 111 2.55 1.60 -13.43
CA ASN A 111 1.75 2.40 -14.35
C ASN A 111 2.53 3.57 -14.97
N VAL A 112 3.52 4.14 -14.27
CA VAL A 112 4.43 5.14 -14.83
C VAL A 112 5.29 4.55 -15.93
N ILE A 113 5.84 3.35 -15.74
CA ILE A 113 6.63 2.64 -16.76
C ILE A 113 5.75 2.30 -17.97
N LEU A 114 4.56 1.72 -17.74
CA LEU A 114 3.59 1.45 -18.81
C LEU A 114 3.32 2.72 -19.65
N ALA A 115 3.08 3.84 -19.00
CA ALA A 115 2.85 5.10 -19.69
C ALA A 115 4.06 5.56 -20.50
N SER A 116 5.26 5.47 -19.93
CA SER A 116 6.52 5.80 -20.60
C SER A 116 6.74 4.95 -21.84
N ASP A 117 6.56 3.64 -21.73
CA ASP A 117 6.78 2.69 -22.83
C ASP A 117 5.76 2.92 -23.95
N LYS A 118 4.48 3.09 -23.64
CA LYS A 118 3.47 3.42 -24.66
C LYS A 118 3.75 4.75 -25.37
N THR A 119 4.35 5.70 -24.68
CA THR A 119 4.78 6.97 -25.30
C THR A 119 5.97 6.74 -26.24
N ARG A 120 6.98 5.95 -25.83
CA ARG A 120 8.15 5.60 -26.66
C ARG A 120 7.74 4.80 -27.89
N GLU A 121 6.76 3.89 -27.76
CA GLU A 121 6.14 3.15 -28.88
C GLU A 121 5.31 4.07 -29.82
N LYS A 122 5.24 5.37 -29.58
CA LYS A 122 4.41 6.34 -30.32
C LYS A 122 2.92 6.01 -30.32
N ASN A 123 2.46 5.33 -29.28
CA ASN A 123 1.08 4.86 -29.15
C ASN A 123 0.43 5.22 -27.81
N PRO A 124 0.38 6.53 -27.44
CA PRO A 124 -0.11 6.94 -26.13
C PRO A 124 -1.59 6.57 -25.86
N LYS A 125 -2.41 6.43 -26.91
CA LYS A 125 -3.81 6.03 -26.77
C LYS A 125 -3.97 4.63 -26.13
N LYS A 126 -2.96 3.74 -26.27
CA LYS A 126 -2.97 2.41 -25.66
C LYS A 126 -2.75 2.40 -24.14
N MET A 127 -2.42 3.52 -23.53
CA MET A 127 -2.39 3.64 -22.06
C MET A 127 -3.77 3.49 -21.45
N GLY A 128 -4.81 3.83 -22.20
CA GLY A 128 -6.20 3.86 -21.75
C GLY A 128 -6.52 5.13 -20.93
N PRO A 129 -7.82 5.36 -20.65
CA PRO A 129 -8.30 6.61 -20.06
C PRO A 129 -8.05 6.71 -18.54
N PHE A 130 -7.57 5.64 -17.89
CA PHE A 130 -7.44 5.56 -16.42
C PHE A 130 -5.99 5.69 -15.94
N ILE A 131 -5.03 5.95 -16.83
CA ILE A 131 -3.61 5.96 -16.48
C ILE A 131 -3.28 7.06 -15.45
N VAL A 132 -3.88 8.26 -15.61
CA VAL A 132 -3.64 9.36 -14.66
C VAL A 132 -4.09 9.02 -13.25
N PRO A 133 -5.35 8.59 -12.99
CA PRO A 133 -5.75 8.13 -11.65
C PRO A 133 -4.86 7.03 -11.08
N ARG A 134 -4.34 6.12 -11.91
CA ARG A 134 -3.44 5.04 -11.45
C ARG A 134 -2.06 5.52 -11.04
N THR A 135 -1.56 6.59 -11.64
CA THR A 135 -0.19 7.09 -11.40
C THR A 135 -0.10 8.22 -10.38
N MET A 136 -1.22 8.82 -9.95
CA MET A 136 -1.20 9.88 -8.94
C MET A 136 -0.69 9.36 -7.59
N ALA A 137 0.15 10.13 -6.89
CA ALA A 137 0.49 9.84 -5.49
C ALA A 137 -0.74 9.84 -4.58
N SER A 138 -1.79 10.58 -4.94
CA SER A 138 -3.07 10.66 -4.23
C SER A 138 -4.08 9.57 -4.64
N THR A 139 -3.67 8.58 -5.42
CA THR A 139 -4.57 7.54 -5.94
C THR A 139 -5.37 6.86 -4.82
N ALA A 140 -4.73 6.52 -3.70
CA ALA A 140 -5.42 5.86 -2.59
C ALA A 140 -6.60 6.68 -2.08
N SER A 141 -6.39 7.92 -1.67
CA SER A 141 -7.48 8.77 -1.15
C SER A 141 -8.54 9.08 -2.22
N ALA A 142 -8.13 9.27 -3.48
CA ALA A 142 -9.05 9.57 -4.56
C ALA A 142 -9.94 8.36 -4.93
N THR A 143 -9.35 7.17 -5.08
CA THR A 143 -10.06 6.00 -5.58
C THR A 143 -10.87 5.27 -4.51
N LEU A 144 -10.50 5.38 -3.24
CA LEU A 144 -11.25 4.79 -2.13
C LEU A 144 -12.44 5.66 -1.71
N ALA A 145 -12.35 6.97 -1.85
CA ALA A 145 -13.41 7.88 -1.41
C ALA A 145 -14.77 7.57 -2.05
N VAL A 146 -14.78 7.15 -3.31
CA VAL A 146 -16.02 6.88 -4.07
C VAL A 146 -16.71 5.59 -3.62
N PRO A 147 -16.07 4.41 -3.64
CA PRO A 147 -16.72 3.16 -3.25
C PRO A 147 -17.13 3.13 -1.77
N PHE A 148 -16.34 3.76 -0.89
CA PHE A 148 -16.69 3.87 0.53
C PHE A 148 -17.57 5.08 0.86
N LYS A 149 -17.92 5.90 -0.12
CA LYS A 149 -18.78 7.09 0.01
C LYS A 149 -18.30 8.03 1.13
N ILE A 150 -17.00 8.26 1.22
CA ILE A 150 -16.41 9.17 2.22
C ILE A 150 -16.89 10.60 1.97
N LYS A 151 -17.41 11.25 3.01
CA LYS A 151 -17.97 12.61 2.93
C LYS A 151 -17.22 13.64 3.77
N GLY A 152 -16.39 13.19 4.71
CA GLY A 152 -15.58 14.07 5.55
C GLY A 152 -14.26 14.45 4.86
N THR A 153 -13.29 14.85 5.66
CA THR A 153 -11.93 15.20 5.19
C THR A 153 -11.32 14.06 4.37
N ASN A 154 -10.81 14.37 3.19
CA ASN A 154 -10.19 13.37 2.31
C ASN A 154 -8.98 13.96 1.58
N TYR A 155 -7.78 13.46 1.89
CA TYR A 155 -6.54 13.82 1.20
C TYR A 155 -5.44 12.79 1.44
N THR A 156 -4.34 12.98 0.70
CA THR A 156 -3.14 12.14 0.77
C THR A 156 -1.97 12.92 1.38
N ILE A 157 -1.19 12.22 2.20
CA ILE A 157 0.16 12.61 2.58
C ILE A 157 1.13 11.70 1.83
N SER A 158 2.26 12.24 1.38
CA SER A 158 3.36 11.47 0.83
C SER A 158 4.65 11.95 1.50
N SER A 159 5.34 11.05 2.19
CA SER A 159 6.58 11.32 2.92
C SER A 159 7.45 10.06 2.97
N ALA A 160 7.61 9.44 1.81
CA ALA A 160 8.41 8.22 1.62
C ALA A 160 8.02 7.13 2.65
N CYS A 161 8.97 6.46 3.28
CA CYS A 161 8.75 5.38 4.26
C CYS A 161 7.93 5.81 5.50
N ALA A 162 7.88 7.12 5.81
CA ALA A 162 7.14 7.67 6.95
C ALA A 162 5.66 7.97 6.64
N THR A 163 5.21 7.78 5.39
CA THR A 163 3.88 8.18 4.91
C THR A 163 2.75 7.69 5.80
N SER A 164 2.67 6.39 6.06
CA SER A 164 1.59 5.81 6.87
C SER A 164 1.58 6.34 8.30
N GLY A 165 2.77 6.51 8.90
CA GLY A 165 2.92 7.12 10.24
C GLY A 165 2.40 8.56 10.26
N HIS A 166 2.72 9.37 9.25
CA HIS A 166 2.21 10.75 9.12
C HIS A 166 0.70 10.78 8.88
N CYS A 167 0.15 9.84 8.08
CA CYS A 167 -1.30 9.72 7.91
C CYS A 167 -2.00 9.45 9.24
N ILE A 168 -1.49 8.52 10.05
CA ILE A 168 -2.05 8.15 11.35
C ILE A 168 -1.94 9.34 12.34
N GLY A 169 -0.78 9.97 12.43
CA GLY A 169 -0.58 11.14 13.31
C GLY A 169 -1.50 12.29 12.96
N ASN A 170 -1.63 12.60 11.67
CA ASN A 170 -2.51 13.65 11.20
C ASN A 170 -4.00 13.32 11.43
N ALA A 171 -4.41 12.06 11.23
CA ALA A 171 -5.76 11.60 11.55
C ALA A 171 -6.07 11.78 13.04
N MET A 172 -5.13 11.44 13.91
CA MET A 172 -5.24 11.67 15.36
C MET A 172 -5.48 13.16 15.69
N GLU A 173 -4.68 14.04 15.11
CA GLU A 173 -4.82 15.49 15.31
C GLU A 173 -6.18 16.02 14.85
N LEU A 174 -6.66 15.60 13.69
CA LEU A 174 -7.99 16.00 13.17
C LEU A 174 -9.12 15.58 14.10
N ILE A 175 -9.03 14.39 14.72
CA ILE A 175 -10.02 13.92 15.69
C ILE A 175 -9.89 14.71 17.01
N GLN A 176 -8.68 14.96 17.48
CA GLN A 176 -8.42 15.75 18.70
C GLN A 176 -8.97 17.19 18.59
N LEU A 177 -8.80 17.80 17.42
CA LEU A 177 -9.32 19.12 17.08
C LEU A 177 -10.85 19.13 16.86
N GLY A 178 -11.50 17.98 16.87
CA GLY A 178 -12.95 17.86 16.66
C GLY A 178 -13.42 18.06 15.23
N LYS A 179 -12.51 18.09 14.25
CA LYS A 179 -12.83 18.23 12.82
C LYS A 179 -13.47 16.96 12.25
N GLN A 180 -13.11 15.82 12.79
CA GLN A 180 -13.66 14.52 12.42
C GLN A 180 -13.94 13.70 13.70
N LYS A 181 -14.80 12.68 13.59
CA LYS A 181 -15.04 11.67 14.63
C LYS A 181 -14.34 10.34 14.32
N ILE A 182 -14.32 9.99 13.04
CA ILE A 182 -13.74 8.76 12.53
C ILE A 182 -12.83 9.13 11.36
N ILE A 183 -11.64 8.54 11.30
CA ILE A 183 -10.77 8.68 10.13
C ILE A 183 -10.15 7.33 9.79
N PHE A 184 -10.30 6.93 8.54
CA PHE A 184 -9.52 5.85 7.96
C PHE A 184 -8.14 6.39 7.59
N SER A 185 -7.08 5.77 8.12
CA SER A 185 -5.71 6.24 7.90
C SER A 185 -4.73 5.11 7.73
N GLY A 186 -3.75 5.33 6.90
CA GLY A 186 -2.71 4.36 6.59
C GLY A 186 -2.06 4.64 5.26
N GLY A 187 -1.53 3.61 4.65
CA GLY A 187 -0.89 3.71 3.35
C GLY A 187 -0.40 2.38 2.84
N SER A 188 0.01 2.37 1.59
CA SER A 188 0.57 1.20 0.93
C SER A 188 1.55 1.61 -0.15
N ASP A 189 2.41 0.68 -0.48
CA ASP A 189 3.27 0.75 -1.64
C ASP A 189 3.17 -0.55 -2.45
N GLU A 190 3.51 -0.49 -3.73
CA GLU A 190 3.54 -1.65 -4.61
C GLU A 190 4.94 -2.25 -4.67
N VAL A 191 5.02 -3.54 -4.99
CA VAL A 191 6.29 -4.23 -5.26
C VAL A 191 6.48 -4.30 -6.77
N HIS A 192 7.52 -3.65 -7.27
CA HIS A 192 7.85 -3.61 -8.70
C HIS A 192 9.37 -3.59 -8.89
N PHE A 193 9.90 -4.34 -9.89
CA PHE A 193 11.33 -4.48 -10.11
C PHE A 193 12.07 -3.13 -10.27
N ALA A 194 11.45 -2.17 -10.94
CA ALA A 194 12.10 -0.87 -11.15
C ALA A 194 12.21 -0.03 -9.88
N MET A 195 11.23 -0.12 -8.96
CA MET A 195 11.35 0.50 -7.63
C MET A 195 12.45 -0.20 -6.84
N THR A 196 12.47 -1.54 -6.87
CA THR A 196 13.53 -2.34 -6.23
C THR A 196 14.90 -1.99 -6.77
N ALA A 197 15.04 -1.78 -8.08
CA ALA A 197 16.31 -1.39 -8.72
C ALA A 197 16.84 -0.04 -8.19
N MET A 198 15.96 0.92 -7.88
CA MET A 198 16.38 2.20 -7.27
C MET A 198 16.99 1.98 -5.89
N PHE A 199 16.39 1.13 -5.05
CA PHE A 199 16.93 0.77 -3.74
C PHE A 199 18.17 -0.10 -3.85
N ASP A 200 18.25 -0.97 -4.85
CA ASP A 200 19.44 -1.77 -5.14
C ASP A 200 20.63 -0.88 -5.51
N ALA A 201 20.40 0.15 -6.33
CA ALA A 201 21.43 1.14 -6.70
C ALA A 201 21.98 1.91 -5.48
N MET A 202 21.10 2.17 -4.46
CA MET A 202 21.51 2.78 -3.19
C MET A 202 22.27 1.82 -2.27
N THR A 203 22.41 0.53 -2.63
CA THR A 203 22.93 -0.52 -1.73
C THR A 203 22.08 -0.76 -0.46
N ALA A 204 20.82 -0.40 -0.50
CA ALA A 204 19.91 -0.49 0.64
C ALA A 204 19.19 -1.83 0.77
N LEU A 205 19.46 -2.78 -0.14
CA LEU A 205 18.83 -4.10 -0.15
C LEU A 205 19.78 -5.20 0.31
N SER A 206 19.21 -6.27 0.87
CA SER A 206 19.94 -7.47 1.21
C SER A 206 20.38 -8.20 -0.06
N SER A 207 21.68 -8.23 -0.32
CA SER A 207 22.27 -8.86 -1.51
C SER A 207 23.05 -10.14 -1.21
N LYS A 208 23.26 -10.45 0.08
CA LYS A 208 24.09 -11.59 0.52
C LYS A 208 23.28 -12.87 0.76
N TYR A 209 21.97 -12.76 0.93
CA TYR A 209 21.10 -13.82 1.40
C TYR A 209 20.03 -14.24 0.38
N ASN A 210 20.36 -14.16 -0.91
CA ASN A 210 19.42 -14.50 -2.00
C ASN A 210 18.89 -15.94 -1.93
N ASN A 211 19.60 -16.84 -1.25
CA ASN A 211 19.20 -18.23 -1.04
C ASN A 211 18.55 -18.47 0.34
N CYS A 212 18.44 -17.45 1.19
CA CYS A 212 17.84 -17.54 2.51
C CYS A 212 16.50 -16.80 2.52
N LEU A 213 15.41 -17.55 2.50
CA LEU A 213 14.05 -16.99 2.51
C LEU A 213 13.49 -16.80 3.92
N LEU A 214 14.23 -17.17 4.97
CA LEU A 214 13.82 -17.01 6.36
C LEU A 214 14.14 -15.58 6.84
N TYR A 215 15.35 -15.10 6.57
CA TYR A 215 15.78 -13.73 6.88
C TYR A 215 16.74 -13.25 5.79
N THR A 216 16.78 -11.95 5.58
CA THR A 216 17.64 -11.29 4.57
C THR A 216 18.81 -10.51 5.19
N SER A 217 18.77 -10.30 6.51
CA SER A 217 19.85 -9.76 7.32
C SER A 217 19.74 -10.26 8.76
N ASP A 218 20.85 -10.31 9.48
CA ASP A 218 20.86 -10.58 10.91
C ASP A 218 20.92 -9.24 11.66
N ALA A 219 19.89 -8.96 12.44
CA ALA A 219 19.80 -7.74 13.25
C ALA A 219 20.90 -7.65 14.33
N ALA A 220 21.44 -8.80 14.78
CA ALA A 220 22.55 -8.84 15.72
C ALA A 220 23.90 -8.47 15.08
N ASP A 221 24.02 -8.65 13.76
CA ASP A 221 25.22 -8.32 12.97
C ASP A 221 25.19 -6.91 12.36
N GLU A 222 24.17 -6.11 12.66
CA GLU A 222 24.03 -4.74 12.16
C GLU A 222 25.09 -3.78 12.74
N LYS A 223 26.32 -4.00 12.37
CA LYS A 223 27.37 -2.97 12.33
C LYS A 223 27.41 -2.28 10.96
N ARG A 224 26.29 -2.17 10.27
CA ARG A 224 26.20 -1.73 8.88
C ARG A 224 25.16 -0.64 8.71
N CYS A 225 25.45 0.46 9.27
CA CYS A 225 25.00 1.77 8.78
C CYS A 225 26.10 2.39 7.97
#